data_bd2aa92600eb0be872bfd732e8b45aa1
#
_entry.id   bd2aa92600eb0be872bfd732e8b45aa1
#
_cell.length_a   1.000
_cell.length_b   1.000
_cell.length_c   1.000
_cell.angle_alpha   90.00
_cell.angle_beta   90.00
_cell.angle_gamma   90.00
#
_symmetry.space_group_name_H-M   'P 1'
#
loop_
_entity.id
_entity.type
_entity.pdbx_description
1 polymer ?
#
loop_
_entity_poly.entity_id
_entity_poly.type
_entity_poly.pdbx_seq_one_letter_code
_entity_poly.pdbx_strand_id
1 'polypeptide(L)'
;EDYKKSVITEAVTKGLNPDAEMKDSGIEWIGEIPKHWKVLRIKNVGEYRNGLTYKPTDLTDENTGTLVLRSSNIQDGKISLNDNVYVSTFVRSDLKVKKGDILICSRNGSRELVGKNAIIEDLKDVTFGAFMMIFRCNSPKYLYYILNSKVFSYYLGSFFTSTITQLTGSNFGNMKIVYVSDKLEQSKIVSYLDSKCSEIDSLIADKKRQLDILADYKKSLIYEYVTGKKEVPVNE
;
A
#
# COMPACT_ATOMS: atom_id res chain seq x y z
N GLU A 1 -0.92 6.05 11.87
CA GLU A 1 -0.66 5.85 10.43
C GLU A 1 -0.22 7.13 9.72
N ASP A 2 -0.78 8.30 10.07
CA ASP A 2 -0.43 9.58 9.45
C ASP A 2 1.03 9.97 9.68
N TYR A 3 1.59 9.66 10.85
CA TYR A 3 3.01 9.86 11.12
C TYR A 3 3.88 9.00 10.21
N LYS A 4 3.56 7.71 10.02
CA LYS A 4 4.27 6.82 9.10
C LYS A 4 4.26 7.37 7.67
N LYS A 5 3.09 7.81 7.19
CA LYS A 5 2.97 8.46 5.87
C LYS A 5 3.78 9.75 5.77
N SER A 6 3.88 10.54 6.84
CA SER A 6 4.69 11.75 6.85
C SER A 6 6.17 11.44 6.72
N VAL A 7 6.68 10.47 7.51
CA VAL A 7 8.09 10.01 7.43
C VAL A 7 8.42 9.48 6.03
N ILE A 8 7.54 8.65 5.45
CA ILE A 8 7.73 8.16 4.09
C ILE A 8 7.77 9.33 3.10
N THR A 9 6.82 10.27 3.20
CA THR A 9 6.73 11.40 2.28
C THR A 9 7.97 12.27 2.33
N GLU A 10 8.45 12.59 3.52
CA GLU A 10 9.66 13.37 3.71
C GLU A 10 10.86 12.71 3.05
N ALA A 11 11.10 11.43 3.33
CA ALA A 11 12.21 10.69 2.77
C ALA A 11 12.18 10.58 1.23
N VAL A 12 10.98 10.39 0.62
CA VAL A 12 10.85 10.25 -0.84
C VAL A 12 10.71 11.58 -1.59
N THR A 13 10.59 12.72 -0.90
CA THR A 13 10.49 14.05 -1.51
C THR A 13 11.64 14.97 -1.15
N LYS A 14 12.22 14.84 0.04
CA LYS A 14 13.30 15.69 0.55
C LYS A 14 14.64 14.96 0.65
N GLY A 15 14.63 13.61 0.62
CA GLY A 15 15.83 12.81 0.85
C GLY A 15 16.20 12.69 2.32
N LEU A 16 17.41 12.17 2.57
CA LEU A 16 17.92 11.97 3.93
C LEU A 16 19.02 12.94 4.32
N ASN A 17 19.50 13.75 3.39
CA ASN A 17 20.54 14.74 3.65
C ASN A 17 19.90 16.11 3.94
N PRO A 18 19.93 16.63 5.18
CA PRO A 18 19.36 17.93 5.52
C PRO A 18 20.09 19.12 4.87
N ASP A 19 21.36 18.93 4.49
CA ASP A 19 22.20 19.96 3.88
C ASP A 19 22.17 19.92 2.34
N ALA A 20 21.26 19.12 1.75
CA ALA A 20 21.14 19.05 0.30
C ALA A 20 20.69 20.39 -0.29
N GLU A 21 21.35 20.81 -1.37
CA GLU A 21 20.89 21.99 -2.13
C GLU A 21 19.53 21.68 -2.76
N MET A 22 18.54 22.53 -2.52
CA MET A 22 17.16 22.37 -2.91
C MET A 22 16.82 23.19 -4.16
N LYS A 23 15.76 22.76 -4.87
CA LYS A 23 15.12 23.51 -5.96
C LYS A 23 13.62 23.32 -5.93
N ASP A 24 12.88 24.24 -6.51
CA ASP A 24 11.43 24.07 -6.72
C ASP A 24 11.15 22.85 -7.61
N SER A 25 10.24 22.01 -7.16
CA SER A 25 9.77 20.83 -7.92
C SER A 25 8.87 21.19 -9.10
N GLY A 26 8.32 22.39 -9.15
CA GLY A 26 7.24 22.79 -10.06
C GLY A 26 5.90 22.12 -9.74
N ILE A 27 5.75 21.60 -8.52
CA ILE A 27 4.51 21.01 -7.99
C ILE A 27 4.22 21.69 -6.65
N GLU A 28 3.27 22.60 -6.64
CA GLU A 28 2.97 23.49 -5.51
C GLU A 28 2.89 22.78 -4.15
N TRP A 29 2.17 21.67 -4.08
CA TRP A 29 1.97 20.94 -2.82
C TRP A 29 3.16 20.05 -2.39
N ILE A 30 4.16 19.81 -3.26
CA ILE A 30 5.44 19.17 -2.91
C ILE A 30 6.46 20.23 -2.46
N GLY A 31 6.44 21.39 -3.10
CA GLY A 31 7.40 22.46 -2.89
C GLY A 31 8.80 22.08 -3.38
N GLU A 32 9.82 22.34 -2.56
CA GLU A 32 11.21 22.10 -2.92
C GLU A 32 11.62 20.62 -2.80
N ILE A 33 12.55 20.22 -3.67
CA ILE A 33 13.16 18.88 -3.71
C ILE A 33 14.68 19.02 -3.87
N PRO A 34 15.51 18.02 -3.53
CA PRO A 34 16.94 18.04 -3.79
C PRO A 34 17.25 18.37 -5.25
N LYS A 35 18.20 19.26 -5.48
CA LYS A 35 18.51 19.85 -6.80
C LYS A 35 18.81 18.79 -7.87
N HIS A 36 19.47 17.71 -7.48
CA HIS A 36 19.84 16.60 -8.40
C HIS A 36 18.70 15.63 -8.69
N TRP A 37 17.56 15.72 -7.95
CA TRP A 37 16.39 14.89 -8.20
C TRP A 37 15.56 15.43 -9.37
N LYS A 38 14.69 14.56 -9.91
CA LYS A 38 13.83 14.89 -11.05
C LYS A 38 12.36 14.64 -10.71
N VAL A 39 11.50 15.40 -11.37
CA VAL A 39 10.07 15.11 -11.39
C VAL A 39 9.78 14.32 -12.67
N LEU A 40 9.29 13.09 -12.53
CA LEU A 40 8.96 12.19 -13.64
C LEU A 40 7.51 11.73 -13.53
N ARG A 41 6.94 11.29 -14.64
CA ARG A 41 5.67 10.58 -14.64
C ARG A 41 5.93 9.09 -14.35
N ILE A 42 4.99 8.42 -13.65
CA ILE A 42 5.11 6.99 -13.31
C ILE A 42 5.38 6.14 -14.56
N LYS A 43 4.73 6.43 -15.69
CA LYS A 43 4.96 5.74 -16.96
C LYS A 43 6.40 5.80 -17.49
N ASN A 44 7.22 6.72 -16.99
CA ASN A 44 8.63 6.85 -17.38
C ASN A 44 9.58 5.98 -16.52
N VAL A 45 9.08 5.38 -15.45
CA VAL A 45 9.90 4.60 -14.49
C VAL A 45 9.46 3.14 -14.37
N GLY A 46 8.43 2.73 -15.12
CA GLY A 46 7.97 1.34 -15.16
C GLY A 46 6.76 1.15 -16.07
N GLU A 47 6.34 -0.10 -16.17
CA GLU A 47 5.17 -0.53 -16.95
C GLU A 47 4.04 -0.93 -15.98
N TYR A 48 2.80 -0.66 -16.38
CA TYR A 48 1.63 -1.06 -15.60
C TYR A 48 0.61 -1.77 -16.50
N ARG A 49 -0.13 -2.72 -15.90
CA ARG A 49 -1.16 -3.52 -16.56
C ARG A 49 -2.35 -3.76 -15.65
N ASN A 50 -3.54 -3.69 -16.23
CA ASN A 50 -4.76 -4.14 -15.58
C ASN A 50 -4.84 -5.67 -15.64
N GLY A 51 -5.52 -6.27 -14.67
CA GLY A 51 -5.60 -7.71 -14.52
C GLY A 51 -6.63 -8.39 -15.40
N LEU A 52 -6.75 -9.68 -15.17
CA LEU A 52 -7.60 -10.61 -15.90
C LEU A 52 -9.08 -10.33 -15.64
N THR A 53 -9.87 -10.24 -16.70
CA THR A 53 -11.34 -10.34 -16.61
C THR A 53 -11.74 -11.79 -16.79
N TYR A 54 -12.51 -12.31 -15.86
CA TYR A 54 -13.03 -13.69 -15.88
C TYR A 54 -14.51 -13.70 -15.53
N LYS A 55 -15.21 -14.76 -15.91
CA LYS A 55 -16.64 -14.97 -15.63
C LYS A 55 -16.81 -15.81 -14.37
N PRO A 56 -17.96 -15.74 -13.70
CA PRO A 56 -18.26 -16.66 -12.59
C PRO A 56 -18.16 -18.16 -12.97
N THR A 57 -18.42 -18.47 -14.24
CA THR A 57 -18.29 -19.83 -14.78
C THR A 57 -16.85 -20.32 -14.91
N ASP A 58 -15.87 -19.42 -14.86
CA ASP A 58 -14.46 -19.75 -14.95
C ASP A 58 -13.87 -20.11 -13.56
N LEU A 59 -14.65 -19.96 -12.50
CA LEU A 59 -14.21 -20.29 -11.15
C LEU A 59 -14.00 -21.80 -11.00
N THR A 60 -12.92 -22.17 -10.32
CA THR A 60 -12.52 -23.55 -10.10
C THR A 60 -11.80 -23.69 -8.75
N ASP A 61 -11.32 -24.88 -8.44
CA ASP A 61 -10.55 -25.19 -7.24
C ASP A 61 -9.03 -24.97 -7.44
N GLU A 62 -8.30 -25.08 -6.34
CA GLU A 62 -6.85 -24.88 -6.29
C GLU A 62 -6.06 -25.87 -7.15
N ASN A 63 -6.57 -27.12 -7.30
CA ASN A 63 -5.83 -28.18 -7.99
C ASN A 63 -5.85 -28.02 -9.51
N THR A 64 -6.86 -27.32 -10.03
CA THR A 64 -7.13 -27.22 -11.48
C THR A 64 -7.01 -25.80 -12.01
N GLY A 65 -6.91 -24.80 -11.12
CA GLY A 65 -6.98 -23.40 -11.47
C GLY A 65 -5.71 -22.61 -11.26
N THR A 66 -5.68 -21.43 -11.89
CA THR A 66 -4.68 -20.38 -11.63
C THR A 66 -5.19 -19.44 -10.54
N LEU A 67 -4.41 -19.21 -9.49
CA LEU A 67 -4.72 -18.27 -8.43
C LEU A 67 -4.85 -16.84 -8.98
N VAL A 68 -5.94 -16.15 -8.61
CA VAL A 68 -6.23 -14.76 -8.99
C VAL A 68 -6.14 -13.86 -7.76
N LEU A 69 -5.15 -13.00 -7.71
CA LEU A 69 -5.02 -12.00 -6.64
C LEU A 69 -6.07 -10.90 -6.80
N ARG A 70 -6.74 -10.60 -5.69
CA ARG A 70 -7.78 -9.58 -5.55
C ARG A 70 -7.40 -8.58 -4.44
N SER A 71 -8.24 -7.60 -4.19
CA SER A 71 -8.00 -6.62 -3.12
C SER A 71 -7.95 -7.26 -1.72
N SER A 72 -8.68 -8.36 -1.50
CA SER A 72 -8.62 -9.16 -0.25
C SER A 72 -7.26 -9.78 0.01
N ASN A 73 -6.49 -10.06 -1.04
CA ASN A 73 -5.14 -10.60 -0.95
C ASN A 73 -4.06 -9.55 -0.61
N ILE A 74 -4.42 -8.27 -0.43
CA ILE A 74 -3.50 -7.27 0.10
C ILE A 74 -3.94 -6.95 1.54
N GLN A 75 -3.11 -7.27 2.53
CA GLN A 75 -3.34 -6.98 3.94
C GLN A 75 -2.08 -6.39 4.55
N ASP A 76 -2.22 -5.26 5.23
CA ASP A 76 -1.12 -4.55 5.89
C ASP A 76 0.12 -4.32 4.99
N GLY A 77 -0.11 -4.01 3.71
CA GLY A 77 0.95 -3.78 2.72
C GLY A 77 1.70 -5.04 2.27
N LYS A 78 1.17 -6.23 2.58
CA LYS A 78 1.72 -7.54 2.22
C LYS A 78 0.70 -8.38 1.46
N ILE A 79 1.19 -9.39 0.73
CA ILE A 79 0.31 -10.38 0.10
C ILE A 79 -0.14 -11.40 1.16
N SER A 80 -1.45 -11.62 1.23
CA SER A 80 -2.10 -12.63 2.07
C SER A 80 -2.85 -13.63 1.19
N LEU A 81 -2.65 -14.91 1.43
CA LEU A 81 -3.30 -16.00 0.70
C LEU A 81 -4.41 -16.70 1.51
N ASN A 82 -5.06 -15.95 2.41
CA ASN A 82 -6.12 -16.50 3.26
C ASN A 82 -7.50 -16.55 2.58
N ASP A 83 -7.72 -15.76 1.51
CA ASP A 83 -8.97 -15.69 0.75
C ASP A 83 -8.65 -15.80 -0.74
N ASN A 84 -8.47 -17.05 -1.21
CA ASN A 84 -8.02 -17.33 -2.55
C ASN A 84 -9.18 -17.63 -3.49
N VAL A 85 -9.03 -17.22 -4.73
CA VAL A 85 -9.91 -17.56 -5.85
C VAL A 85 -9.07 -18.08 -6.99
N TYR A 86 -9.53 -19.14 -7.62
CA TYR A 86 -8.86 -19.79 -8.73
C TYR A 86 -9.74 -19.80 -9.99
N VAL A 87 -9.11 -19.72 -11.16
CA VAL A 87 -9.80 -19.72 -12.46
C VAL A 87 -9.20 -20.76 -13.39
N SER A 88 -10.07 -21.43 -14.15
CA SER A 88 -9.69 -22.42 -15.17
C SER A 88 -9.40 -21.79 -16.54
N THR A 89 -9.68 -20.50 -16.72
CA THR A 89 -9.46 -19.81 -17.99
C THR A 89 -7.97 -19.66 -18.30
N PHE A 90 -7.64 -19.63 -19.59
CA PHE A 90 -6.25 -19.41 -20.03
C PHE A 90 -5.73 -18.05 -19.61
N VAL A 91 -4.61 -18.04 -18.89
CA VAL A 91 -3.93 -16.82 -18.46
C VAL A 91 -2.71 -16.57 -19.33
N ARG A 92 -2.73 -15.45 -20.05
CA ARG A 92 -1.58 -15.00 -20.87
C ARG A 92 -0.37 -14.75 -19.98
N SER A 93 0.82 -15.03 -20.48
CA SER A 93 2.08 -14.90 -19.74
C SER A 93 2.37 -13.48 -19.24
N ASP A 94 1.88 -12.45 -19.94
CA ASP A 94 2.02 -11.04 -19.57
C ASP A 94 1.09 -10.62 -18.43
N LEU A 95 0.07 -11.42 -18.12
CA LEU A 95 -0.81 -11.27 -16.95
C LEU A 95 -0.38 -12.14 -15.75
N LYS A 96 0.73 -12.87 -15.85
CA LYS A 96 1.33 -13.54 -14.70
C LYS A 96 2.19 -12.59 -13.90
N VAL A 97 2.03 -12.62 -12.59
CA VAL A 97 2.85 -11.80 -11.67
C VAL A 97 4.31 -12.28 -11.68
N LYS A 98 5.22 -11.37 -11.41
CA LYS A 98 6.65 -11.65 -11.26
C LYS A 98 7.14 -11.09 -9.93
N LYS A 99 8.20 -11.69 -9.40
CA LYS A 99 8.87 -11.15 -8.21
C LYS A 99 9.27 -9.69 -8.44
N GLY A 100 8.92 -8.83 -7.49
CA GLY A 100 9.15 -7.39 -7.55
C GLY A 100 8.04 -6.60 -8.23
N ASP A 101 7.01 -7.23 -8.82
CA ASP A 101 5.81 -6.50 -9.24
C ASP A 101 5.13 -5.88 -8.02
N ILE A 102 4.60 -4.67 -8.17
CA ILE A 102 3.75 -4.04 -7.15
C ILE A 102 2.31 -4.26 -7.57
N LEU A 103 1.57 -5.04 -6.78
CA LEU A 103 0.14 -5.25 -6.96
C LEU A 103 -0.61 -4.07 -6.34
N ILE A 104 -1.54 -3.47 -7.09
CA ILE A 104 -2.28 -2.27 -6.69
C ILE A 104 -3.77 -2.52 -6.88
N CYS A 105 -4.58 -2.23 -5.87
CA CYS A 105 -6.03 -2.20 -6.01
C CYS A 105 -6.43 -0.98 -6.83
N SER A 106 -6.86 -1.18 -8.07
CA SER A 106 -7.21 -0.10 -8.99
C SER A 106 -8.70 0.27 -8.95
N ARG A 107 -9.56 -0.64 -8.47
CA ARG A 107 -11.00 -0.42 -8.32
C ARG A 107 -11.55 -1.19 -7.12
N ASN A 108 -12.38 -0.53 -6.34
CA ASN A 108 -13.11 -1.16 -5.22
C ASN A 108 -14.39 -0.36 -4.92
N GLY A 109 -15.39 -1.00 -4.33
CA GLY A 109 -16.59 -0.33 -3.82
C GLY A 109 -16.27 0.64 -2.66
N SER A 110 -15.26 0.32 -1.85
CA SER A 110 -14.75 1.24 -0.82
C SER A 110 -13.60 2.08 -1.37
N ARG A 111 -13.75 3.41 -1.25
CA ARG A 111 -12.75 4.39 -1.70
C ARG A 111 -11.39 4.20 -1.00
N GLU A 112 -11.41 3.80 0.25
CA GLU A 112 -10.23 3.63 1.09
C GLU A 112 -9.33 2.45 0.65
N LEU A 113 -9.92 1.49 -0.08
CA LEU A 113 -9.19 0.33 -0.58
C LEU A 113 -8.51 0.57 -1.92
N VAL A 114 -8.91 1.61 -2.68
CA VAL A 114 -8.25 1.95 -3.94
C VAL A 114 -6.90 2.59 -3.67
N GLY A 115 -5.87 2.09 -4.38
CA GLY A 115 -4.48 2.47 -4.16
C GLY A 115 -3.74 1.59 -3.14
N LYS A 116 -4.44 0.76 -2.36
CA LYS A 116 -3.83 -0.26 -1.51
C LYS A 116 -2.91 -1.14 -2.35
N ASN A 117 -1.69 -1.36 -1.89
CA ASN A 117 -0.68 -2.03 -2.69
C ASN A 117 0.26 -2.91 -1.86
N ALA A 118 0.89 -3.89 -2.52
CA ALA A 118 1.89 -4.77 -1.93
C ALA A 118 2.90 -5.23 -3.00
N ILE A 119 4.13 -5.52 -2.59
CA ILE A 119 5.15 -6.11 -3.47
C ILE A 119 4.92 -7.63 -3.55
N ILE A 120 4.98 -8.17 -4.75
CA ILE A 120 5.02 -9.62 -4.99
C ILE A 120 6.42 -10.14 -4.68
N GLU A 121 6.54 -11.05 -3.70
CA GLU A 121 7.83 -11.62 -3.31
C GLU A 121 8.11 -12.94 -4.04
N ASP A 122 7.45 -14.02 -3.66
CA ASP A 122 7.70 -15.35 -4.24
C ASP A 122 6.37 -16.06 -4.55
N LEU A 123 5.80 -15.72 -5.71
CA LEU A 123 4.61 -16.36 -6.24
C LEU A 123 4.86 -16.82 -7.67
N LYS A 124 4.51 -18.08 -7.98
CA LYS A 124 4.65 -18.65 -9.31
C LYS A 124 3.27 -19.00 -9.86
N ASP A 125 3.10 -18.80 -11.16
CA ASP A 125 1.87 -19.12 -11.89
C ASP A 125 0.60 -18.48 -11.33
N VAL A 126 0.73 -17.26 -10.80
CA VAL A 126 -0.36 -16.47 -10.21
C VAL A 126 -0.70 -15.32 -11.12
N THR A 127 -1.98 -14.99 -11.22
CA THR A 127 -2.50 -13.82 -11.94
C THR A 127 -3.21 -12.84 -10.98
N PHE A 128 -3.81 -11.81 -11.50
CA PHE A 128 -4.53 -10.78 -10.73
C PHE A 128 -5.79 -10.36 -11.48
N GLY A 129 -6.83 -10.04 -10.72
CA GLY A 129 -8.15 -9.73 -11.28
C GLY A 129 -8.24 -8.33 -11.91
N ALA A 130 -9.28 -8.11 -12.72
CA ALA A 130 -9.51 -6.87 -13.49
C ALA A 130 -9.61 -5.58 -12.62
N PHE A 131 -9.90 -5.72 -11.33
CA PHE A 131 -9.93 -4.61 -10.36
C PHE A 131 -8.57 -4.36 -9.70
N MET A 132 -7.56 -5.10 -10.15
CA MET A 132 -6.17 -4.94 -9.73
C MET A 132 -5.33 -4.45 -10.91
N MET A 133 -4.20 -3.88 -10.57
CA MET A 133 -3.17 -3.45 -11.51
C MET A 133 -1.82 -3.95 -10.98
N ILE A 134 -0.93 -4.39 -11.84
CA ILE A 134 0.49 -4.51 -11.49
C ILE A 134 1.27 -3.31 -12.02
N PHE A 135 2.29 -2.93 -11.27
CA PHE A 135 3.31 -1.99 -11.67
C PHE A 135 4.67 -2.68 -11.59
N ARG A 136 5.34 -2.77 -12.73
CA ARG A 136 6.63 -3.45 -12.91
C ARG A 136 7.73 -2.43 -13.17
N CYS A 137 8.78 -2.44 -12.34
CA CYS A 137 9.81 -1.42 -12.39
C CYS A 137 11.16 -1.94 -11.87
N ASN A 138 12.24 -1.18 -12.12
CA ASN A 138 13.60 -1.56 -11.72
C ASN A 138 13.95 -1.23 -10.26
N SER A 139 13.04 -0.63 -9.50
CA SER A 139 13.25 -0.23 -8.10
C SER A 139 11.97 -0.43 -7.30
N PRO A 140 11.47 -1.67 -7.17
CA PRO A 140 10.15 -1.92 -6.61
C PRO A 140 9.99 -1.41 -5.17
N LYS A 141 10.94 -1.62 -4.28
CA LYS A 141 10.86 -1.13 -2.90
C LYS A 141 10.84 0.40 -2.81
N TYR A 142 11.67 1.09 -3.60
CA TYR A 142 11.67 2.56 -3.63
C TYR A 142 10.33 3.11 -4.13
N LEU A 143 9.82 2.56 -5.23
CA LEU A 143 8.54 2.99 -5.79
C LEU A 143 7.34 2.55 -4.91
N TYR A 144 7.42 1.43 -4.21
CA TYR A 144 6.45 1.04 -3.19
C TYR A 144 6.32 2.15 -2.11
N TYR A 145 7.43 2.70 -1.61
CA TYR A 145 7.35 3.80 -0.65
C TYR A 145 6.73 5.06 -1.25
N ILE A 146 7.03 5.40 -2.49
CA ILE A 146 6.36 6.52 -3.18
C ILE A 146 4.84 6.27 -3.26
N LEU A 147 4.41 5.06 -3.59
CA LEU A 147 2.99 4.67 -3.64
C LEU A 147 2.31 4.59 -2.26
N ASN A 148 3.08 4.63 -1.16
CA ASN A 148 2.56 4.68 0.21
C ASN A 148 2.79 6.04 0.89
N SER A 149 3.18 7.06 0.12
CA SER A 149 3.38 8.44 0.58
C SER A 149 2.12 9.29 0.43
N LYS A 150 2.13 10.49 1.03
CA LYS A 150 1.10 11.50 0.81
C LYS A 150 1.02 11.96 -0.65
N VAL A 151 2.12 11.84 -1.42
CA VAL A 151 2.16 12.14 -2.86
C VAL A 151 1.11 11.32 -3.61
N PHE A 152 1.10 10.02 -3.39
CA PHE A 152 0.14 9.12 -4.03
C PHE A 152 -1.29 9.35 -3.53
N SER A 153 -1.45 9.51 -2.21
CA SER A 153 -2.78 9.79 -1.62
C SER A 153 -3.40 11.08 -2.15
N TYR A 154 -2.61 12.12 -2.40
CA TYR A 154 -3.07 13.38 -2.99
C TYR A 154 -3.66 13.15 -4.39
N TYR A 155 -2.94 12.43 -5.25
CA TYR A 155 -3.44 12.11 -6.59
C TYR A 155 -4.71 11.25 -6.55
N LEU A 156 -4.74 10.22 -5.71
CA LEU A 156 -5.96 9.42 -5.55
C LEU A 156 -7.15 10.31 -5.17
N GLY A 157 -6.98 11.23 -4.23
CA GLY A 157 -8.02 12.18 -3.84
C GLY A 157 -8.51 13.06 -4.99
N SER A 158 -7.61 13.49 -5.88
CA SER A 158 -7.93 14.35 -7.02
C SER A 158 -8.64 13.61 -8.17
N PHE A 159 -8.46 12.29 -8.29
CA PHE A 159 -9.07 11.49 -9.37
C PHE A 159 -10.46 10.96 -9.02
N PHE A 160 -10.81 10.90 -7.74
CA PHE A 160 -12.09 10.35 -7.32
C PHE A 160 -13.19 11.41 -7.36
N THR A 161 -14.25 11.10 -8.07
CA THR A 161 -15.50 11.84 -8.04
C THR A 161 -16.49 11.20 -7.06
N SER A 162 -17.67 11.80 -6.88
CA SER A 162 -18.75 11.23 -6.06
C SER A 162 -19.23 9.85 -6.54
N THR A 163 -19.08 9.55 -7.82
CA THR A 163 -19.60 8.35 -8.48
C THR A 163 -18.53 7.37 -8.97
N ILE A 164 -17.27 7.83 -9.13
CA ILE A 164 -16.19 7.00 -9.71
C ILE A 164 -15.06 6.87 -8.71
N THR A 165 -14.87 5.62 -8.24
CA THR A 165 -13.78 5.24 -7.35
C THR A 165 -12.86 4.25 -8.08
N GLN A 166 -12.13 4.77 -9.06
CA GLN A 166 -11.24 3.95 -9.89
C GLN A 166 -9.96 4.70 -10.22
N LEU A 167 -8.84 4.03 -10.02
CA LEU A 167 -7.53 4.43 -10.51
C LEU A 167 -7.33 3.83 -11.91
N THR A 168 -7.56 4.61 -12.95
CA THR A 168 -7.31 4.16 -14.33
C THR A 168 -5.82 4.09 -14.61
N GLY A 169 -5.41 3.24 -15.58
CA GLY A 169 -4.02 3.18 -16.02
C GLY A 169 -3.49 4.53 -16.51
N SER A 170 -4.33 5.31 -17.23
CA SER A 170 -3.96 6.66 -17.69
C SER A 170 -3.69 7.61 -16.52
N ASN A 171 -4.58 7.63 -15.51
CA ASN A 171 -4.40 8.45 -14.32
C ASN A 171 -3.12 8.05 -13.59
N PHE A 172 -2.93 6.74 -13.32
CA PHE A 172 -1.74 6.22 -12.69
C PHE A 172 -0.45 6.59 -13.45
N GLY A 173 -0.39 6.28 -14.73
CA GLY A 173 0.80 6.54 -15.56
C GLY A 173 1.17 8.02 -15.68
N ASN A 174 0.21 8.94 -15.58
CA ASN A 174 0.44 10.38 -15.68
C ASN A 174 0.71 11.07 -14.34
N MET A 175 0.61 10.37 -13.20
CA MET A 175 1.02 10.93 -11.91
C MET A 175 2.48 11.36 -11.95
N LYS A 176 2.74 12.58 -11.49
CA LYS A 176 4.10 13.09 -11.31
C LYS A 176 4.63 12.64 -9.94
N ILE A 177 5.83 12.10 -9.93
CA ILE A 177 6.54 11.68 -8.72
C ILE A 177 7.91 12.35 -8.68
N VAL A 178 8.41 12.58 -7.49
CA VAL A 178 9.81 12.93 -7.26
C VAL A 178 10.64 11.66 -7.37
N TYR A 179 11.70 11.69 -8.16
CA TYR A 179 12.48 10.50 -8.47
C TYR A 179 13.98 10.78 -8.40
N VAL A 180 14.67 9.96 -7.63
CA VAL A 180 16.13 9.95 -7.58
C VAL A 180 16.67 8.93 -8.57
N SER A 181 17.59 9.33 -9.45
CA SER A 181 18.15 8.44 -10.46
C SER A 181 19.28 7.57 -9.91
N ASP A 182 19.96 8.03 -8.86
CA ASP A 182 21.03 7.28 -8.21
C ASP A 182 20.50 6.09 -7.41
N LYS A 183 20.93 4.90 -7.80
CA LYS A 183 20.53 3.64 -7.18
C LYS A 183 21.04 3.48 -5.74
N LEU A 184 22.21 4.03 -5.45
CA LEU A 184 22.77 3.99 -4.11
C LEU A 184 21.95 4.86 -3.15
N GLU A 185 21.54 6.04 -3.58
CA GLU A 185 20.66 6.92 -2.81
C GLU A 185 19.28 6.30 -2.63
N GLN A 186 18.69 5.69 -3.70
CA GLN A 186 17.46 4.90 -3.55
C GLN A 186 17.58 3.83 -2.48
N SER A 187 18.68 3.09 -2.47
CA SER A 187 18.93 2.00 -1.49
C SER A 187 19.04 2.54 -0.06
N LYS A 188 19.70 3.68 0.14
CA LYS A 188 19.78 4.35 1.45
C LYS A 188 18.40 4.77 1.96
N ILE A 189 17.59 5.38 1.09
CA ILE A 189 16.21 5.78 1.43
C ILE A 189 15.38 4.54 1.79
N VAL A 190 15.46 3.47 1.00
CA VAL A 190 14.76 2.21 1.27
C VAL A 190 15.17 1.63 2.62
N SER A 191 16.48 1.51 2.90
CA SER A 191 16.98 0.96 4.16
C SER A 191 16.54 1.79 5.37
N TYR A 192 16.56 3.11 5.26
CA TYR A 192 16.04 4.01 6.29
C TYR A 192 14.55 3.78 6.54
N LEU A 193 13.75 3.72 5.46
CA LEU A 193 12.31 3.54 5.56
C LEU A 193 11.94 2.12 6.03
N ASP A 194 12.64 1.07 5.60
CA ASP A 194 12.45 -0.29 6.11
C ASP A 194 12.62 -0.31 7.64
N SER A 195 13.69 0.31 8.18
CA SER A 195 13.94 0.40 9.61
C SER A 195 12.87 1.22 10.34
N LYS A 196 12.60 2.43 9.86
CA LYS A 196 11.64 3.35 10.51
C LYS A 196 10.21 2.85 10.47
N CYS A 197 9.78 2.29 9.35
CA CYS A 197 8.44 1.71 9.24
C CYS A 197 8.28 0.49 10.13
N SER A 198 9.29 -0.38 10.23
CA SER A 198 9.27 -1.52 11.15
C SER A 198 9.17 -1.10 12.61
N GLU A 199 9.92 -0.08 13.02
CA GLU A 199 9.86 0.50 14.37
C GLU A 199 8.44 1.03 14.68
N ILE A 200 7.87 1.81 13.75
CA ILE A 200 6.51 2.37 13.90
C ILE A 200 5.46 1.26 13.94
N ASP A 201 5.57 0.24 13.09
CA ASP A 201 4.63 -0.88 13.05
C ASP A 201 4.66 -1.70 14.35
N SER A 202 5.86 -1.90 14.94
CA SER A 202 6.01 -2.53 16.25
C SER A 202 5.32 -1.72 17.34
N LEU A 203 5.52 -0.41 17.39
CA LEU A 203 4.87 0.48 18.33
C LEU A 203 3.33 0.46 18.19
N ILE A 204 2.83 0.43 16.95
CA ILE A 204 1.39 0.34 16.67
C ILE A 204 0.84 -1.00 17.20
N ALA A 205 1.54 -2.11 16.95
CA ALA A 205 1.13 -3.44 17.41
C ALA A 205 1.07 -3.50 18.94
N ASP A 206 2.07 -2.93 19.64
CA ASP A 206 2.11 -2.86 21.10
C ASP A 206 0.97 -2.01 21.66
N LYS A 207 0.67 -0.87 21.03
CA LYS A 207 -0.47 -0.02 21.45
C LYS A 207 -1.82 -0.70 21.22
N LYS A 208 -2.00 -1.41 20.12
CA LYS A 208 -3.22 -2.21 19.89
C LYS A 208 -3.39 -3.27 20.98
N ARG A 209 -2.33 -4.02 21.30
CA ARG A 209 -2.36 -5.02 22.38
C ARG A 209 -2.72 -4.40 23.75
N GLN A 210 -2.18 -3.22 24.05
CA GLN A 210 -2.56 -2.50 25.28
C GLN A 210 -4.04 -2.10 25.30
N LEU A 211 -4.58 -1.67 24.17
CA LEU A 211 -6.00 -1.33 24.05
C LEU A 211 -6.90 -2.56 24.24
N ASP A 212 -6.53 -3.71 23.69
CA ASP A 212 -7.28 -4.96 23.86
C ASP A 212 -7.29 -5.39 25.33
N ILE A 213 -6.15 -5.34 26.02
CA ILE A 213 -6.05 -5.63 27.46
C ILE A 213 -6.94 -4.68 28.28
N LEU A 214 -6.91 -3.38 27.97
CA LEU A 214 -7.76 -2.40 28.66
C LEU A 214 -9.25 -2.63 28.40
N ALA A 215 -9.62 -3.03 27.19
CA ALA A 215 -11.00 -3.37 26.85
C ALA A 215 -11.50 -4.59 27.64
N ASP A 216 -10.66 -5.62 27.78
CA ASP A 216 -11.01 -6.81 28.56
C ASP A 216 -11.02 -6.52 30.07
N TYR A 217 -10.10 -5.71 30.57
CA TYR A 217 -10.13 -5.24 31.95
C TYR A 217 -11.40 -4.45 32.26
N LYS A 218 -11.80 -3.54 31.37
CA LYS A 218 -13.07 -2.80 31.50
C LYS A 218 -14.27 -3.74 31.57
N LYS A 219 -14.33 -4.78 30.72
CA LYS A 219 -15.41 -5.78 30.76
C LYS A 219 -15.42 -6.55 32.10
N SER A 220 -14.25 -6.94 32.57
CA SER A 220 -14.12 -7.64 33.87
C SER A 220 -14.61 -6.79 35.02
N LEU A 221 -14.22 -5.52 35.10
CA LEU A 221 -14.68 -4.58 36.11
C LEU A 221 -16.21 -4.42 36.08
N ILE A 222 -16.79 -4.20 34.92
CA ILE A 222 -18.25 -4.08 34.75
C ILE A 222 -18.94 -5.34 35.31
N TYR A 223 -18.43 -6.51 34.94
CA TYR A 223 -18.97 -7.79 35.45
C TYR A 223 -18.89 -7.90 36.93
N GLU A 224 -17.75 -7.57 37.58
CA GLU A 224 -17.55 -7.64 39.01
C GLU A 224 -18.51 -6.76 39.81
N TYR A 225 -18.71 -5.51 39.32
CA TYR A 225 -19.65 -4.57 39.97
C TYR A 225 -21.12 -4.93 39.73
N VAL A 226 -21.49 -5.31 38.52
CA VAL A 226 -22.89 -5.66 38.19
C VAL A 226 -23.33 -6.95 38.86
N THR A 227 -22.42 -7.89 39.06
CA THR A 227 -22.73 -9.17 39.74
C THR A 227 -22.55 -9.12 41.28
N GLY A 228 -22.25 -7.95 41.88
CA GLY A 228 -22.04 -7.80 43.30
C GLY A 228 -20.77 -8.45 43.86
N LYS A 229 -19.85 -8.87 42.99
CA LYS A 229 -18.54 -9.42 43.39
C LYS A 229 -17.60 -8.34 43.94
N LYS A 230 -17.87 -7.10 43.62
CA LYS A 230 -17.12 -5.93 44.07
C LYS A 230 -18.08 -4.82 44.45
N GLU A 231 -17.88 -4.23 45.60
CA GLU A 231 -18.70 -3.13 46.09
C GLU A 231 -18.26 -1.81 45.46
N VAL A 232 -19.24 -0.96 45.15
CA VAL A 232 -18.96 0.40 44.66
C VAL A 232 -18.49 1.23 45.87
N PRO A 233 -17.30 1.88 45.83
CA PRO A 233 -16.88 2.78 46.89
C PRO A 233 -17.91 3.88 47.06
N VAL A 234 -18.53 3.95 48.25
CA VAL A 234 -19.39 5.08 48.62
C VAL A 234 -18.44 6.21 49.01
N ASN A 235 -18.35 7.25 48.20
CA ASN A 235 -17.65 8.47 48.61
C ASN A 235 -18.49 9.13 49.71
N GLU A 236 -17.98 9.15 50.94
CA GLU A 236 -18.48 10.00 52.03
C GLU A 236 -18.18 11.47 51.74
#